data_fbc8b01c443cbba8d3c5cbfb3ecc3735
#
_entry.id   fbc8b01c443cbba8d3c5cbfb3ecc3735
#
_cell.length_a   1.000
_cell.length_b   1.000
_cell.length_c   1.000
_cell.angle_alpha   90.00
_cell.angle_beta   90.00
_cell.angle_gamma   90.00
#
_symmetry.space_group_name_H-M   'P 1'
#
loop_
_entity.id
_entity.type
_entity.pdbx_description
1 polymer ?
#
loop_
_entity_poly.entity_id
_entity_poly.type
_entity_poly.pdbx_seq_one_letter_code
_entity_poly.pdbx_strand_id
1 'polypeptide(L)'
;MTQTTEQVGQSEEESYMQKRKSADDYYRAPSQWKNILTILREIVLNTELQETVKWGMPTYTLGGKNVIGIGACKSYSGIWFFNGVFLKDKQKKLINAQEGVTKALRQWRFSSVDEIEPELMKAYIDEAINNQQAGKTIKPAKNKPLILPELLADVLQEKPKLKGCYQQFSLSKQREFADYLTPG
;
A
#
# COMPACT_ATOMS: atom_id res chain seq x y z
N MET A 1 12.19 5.34 35.01
CA MET A 1 11.20 4.65 34.16
C MET A 1 10.61 5.70 33.22
N THR A 2 11.29 5.95 32.15
CA THR A 2 10.89 6.91 31.08
C THR A 2 10.39 6.09 29.91
N GLN A 3 9.06 5.90 29.81
CA GLN A 3 8.46 5.47 28.56
C GLN A 3 8.63 6.63 27.57
N THR A 4 9.31 6.34 26.50
CA THR A 4 9.68 7.33 25.48
C THR A 4 8.43 7.90 24.82
N THR A 5 8.33 9.21 24.76
CA THR A 5 7.26 10.03 24.14
C THR A 5 6.94 9.61 22.69
N GLU A 6 7.84 8.89 22.02
CA GLU A 6 7.65 8.35 20.65
C GLU A 6 6.69 7.15 20.58
N GLN A 7 6.65 6.28 21.60
CA GLN A 7 5.71 5.15 21.59
C GLN A 7 4.27 5.55 21.87
N VAL A 8 4.06 6.61 22.64
CA VAL A 8 2.72 7.16 22.90
C VAL A 8 2.15 7.82 21.65
N GLY A 9 2.98 8.56 20.89
CA GLY A 9 2.55 9.20 19.63
C GLY A 9 2.15 8.20 18.54
N GLN A 10 2.87 7.08 18.40
CA GLN A 10 2.55 6.05 17.41
C GLN A 10 1.23 5.33 17.71
N SER A 11 0.94 5.04 18.98
CA SER A 11 -0.32 4.39 19.37
C SER A 11 -1.54 5.32 19.22
N GLU A 12 -1.38 6.61 19.40
CA GLU A 12 -2.43 7.61 19.20
C GLU A 12 -2.71 7.86 17.70
N GLU A 13 -1.68 7.91 16.85
CA GLU A 13 -1.84 8.02 15.39
C GLU A 13 -2.51 6.77 14.79
N GLU A 14 -2.14 5.56 15.22
CA GLU A 14 -2.79 4.32 14.80
C GLU A 14 -4.25 4.25 15.27
N SER A 15 -4.55 4.67 16.49
CA SER A 15 -5.92 4.77 17.01
C SER A 15 -6.75 5.82 16.27
N TYR A 16 -6.13 6.93 15.86
CA TYR A 16 -6.79 8.01 15.11
C TYR A 16 -7.08 7.59 13.65
N MET A 17 -6.19 6.81 13.04
CA MET A 17 -6.39 6.26 11.69
C MET A 17 -7.54 5.25 11.64
N GLN A 18 -7.75 4.45 12.67
CA GLN A 18 -8.86 3.50 12.75
C GLN A 18 -10.24 4.15 12.95
N LYS A 19 -10.30 5.41 13.44
CA LYS A 19 -11.56 6.11 13.75
C LYS A 19 -12.16 6.91 12.59
N ARG A 20 -11.44 7.09 11.49
CA ARG A 20 -11.95 7.85 10.34
C ARG A 20 -12.98 7.05 9.56
N LYS A 21 -14.25 7.43 9.68
CA LYS A 21 -15.38 6.74 9.05
C LYS A 21 -15.66 7.22 7.63
N SER A 22 -15.22 8.42 7.27
CA SER A 22 -15.43 9.02 5.95
C SER A 22 -14.17 9.67 5.40
N ALA A 23 -14.12 9.86 4.08
CA ALA A 23 -13.05 10.62 3.45
C ALA A 23 -13.05 12.08 3.91
N ASP A 24 -14.22 12.66 4.14
CA ASP A 24 -14.35 14.03 4.68
C ASP A 24 -13.68 14.19 6.04
N ASP A 25 -13.79 13.19 6.94
CA ASP A 25 -13.10 13.22 8.23
C ASP A 25 -11.58 13.26 8.05
N TYR A 26 -11.07 12.57 7.01
CA TYR A 26 -9.66 12.59 6.67
C TYR A 26 -9.20 13.98 6.22
N TYR A 27 -9.93 14.59 5.29
CA TYR A 27 -9.55 15.88 4.71
C TYR A 27 -9.82 17.08 5.63
N ARG A 28 -10.73 16.96 6.60
CA ARG A 28 -10.98 17.98 7.64
C ARG A 28 -9.97 17.93 8.77
N ALA A 29 -9.29 16.80 8.96
CA ALA A 29 -8.31 16.67 10.04
C ALA A 29 -7.17 17.69 9.88
N PRO A 30 -6.63 18.22 10.99
CA PRO A 30 -5.46 19.10 10.95
C PRO A 30 -4.28 18.37 10.29
N SER A 31 -3.67 19.03 9.31
CA SER A 31 -2.50 18.50 8.60
C SER A 31 -1.71 19.65 7.97
N GLN A 32 -0.39 19.60 8.08
CA GLN A 32 0.50 20.50 7.34
C GLN A 32 0.34 20.36 5.81
N TRP A 33 -0.16 19.20 5.36
CA TRP A 33 -0.36 18.87 3.95
C TRP A 33 -1.76 19.19 3.43
N LYS A 34 -2.60 19.88 4.22
CA LYS A 34 -4.02 20.08 3.92
C LYS A 34 -4.27 20.64 2.51
N ASN A 35 -3.50 21.65 2.10
CA ASN A 35 -3.67 22.28 0.79
C ASN A 35 -3.37 21.30 -0.35
N ILE A 36 -2.27 20.55 -0.25
CA ILE A 36 -1.90 19.53 -1.23
C ILE A 36 -2.98 18.45 -1.31
N LEU A 37 -3.40 17.94 -0.14
CA LEU A 37 -4.44 16.89 -0.06
C LEU A 37 -5.75 17.33 -0.69
N THR A 38 -6.15 18.60 -0.47
CA THR A 38 -7.38 19.17 -1.04
C THR A 38 -7.29 19.23 -2.57
N ILE A 39 -6.18 19.76 -3.10
CA ILE A 39 -5.98 19.84 -4.56
C ILE A 39 -5.97 18.45 -5.20
N LEU A 40 -5.24 17.50 -4.60
CA LEU A 40 -5.22 16.12 -5.10
C LEU A 40 -6.61 15.48 -5.09
N ARG A 41 -7.40 15.70 -4.02
CA ARG A 41 -8.78 15.24 -3.94
C ARG A 41 -9.64 15.81 -5.07
N GLU A 42 -9.57 17.12 -5.28
CA GLU A 42 -10.33 17.79 -6.33
C GLU A 42 -10.02 17.24 -7.72
N ILE A 43 -8.73 17.03 -8.03
CA ILE A 43 -8.32 16.44 -9.30
C ILE A 43 -8.93 15.05 -9.49
N VAL A 44 -8.90 14.20 -8.45
CA VAL A 44 -9.42 12.83 -8.53
C VAL A 44 -10.95 12.80 -8.57
N LEU A 45 -11.64 13.67 -7.84
CA LEU A 45 -13.11 13.77 -7.85
C LEU A 45 -13.67 14.22 -9.22
N ASN A 46 -12.86 14.87 -10.05
CA ASN A 46 -13.22 15.20 -11.44
C ASN A 46 -13.04 14.00 -12.41
N THR A 47 -13.00 12.78 -11.89
CA THR A 47 -12.92 11.53 -12.67
C THR A 47 -14.10 10.60 -12.32
N GLU A 48 -14.20 9.46 -13.00
CA GLU A 48 -15.22 8.44 -12.72
C GLU A 48 -14.94 7.57 -11.48
N LEU A 49 -13.84 7.82 -10.76
CA LEU A 49 -13.48 7.06 -9.57
C LEU A 49 -14.41 7.35 -8.41
N GLN A 50 -14.75 6.29 -7.67
CA GLN A 50 -15.59 6.39 -6.47
C GLN A 50 -14.71 6.53 -5.23
N GLU A 51 -14.93 7.60 -4.46
CA GLU A 51 -14.24 7.84 -3.20
C GLU A 51 -14.76 6.90 -2.11
N THR A 52 -13.85 6.28 -1.38
CA THR A 52 -14.13 5.44 -0.20
C THR A 52 -13.01 5.60 0.83
N VAL A 53 -13.16 4.98 1.99
CA VAL A 53 -12.10 4.91 3.00
C VAL A 53 -11.68 3.45 3.17
N LYS A 54 -10.38 3.19 3.03
CA LYS A 54 -9.77 1.90 3.34
C LYS A 54 -8.52 2.13 4.17
N TRP A 55 -8.34 1.33 5.22
CA TRP A 55 -7.21 1.47 6.16
C TRP A 55 -7.06 2.89 6.74
N GLY A 56 -8.20 3.58 6.99
CA GLY A 56 -8.22 4.95 7.50
C GLY A 56 -7.78 6.03 6.50
N MET A 57 -7.59 5.72 5.22
CA MET A 57 -7.14 6.64 4.17
C MET A 57 -8.13 6.72 3.01
N PRO A 58 -8.27 7.90 2.36
CA PRO A 58 -9.03 8.04 1.14
C PRO A 58 -8.49 7.12 0.05
N THR A 59 -9.37 6.30 -0.50
CA THR A 59 -9.08 5.36 -1.56
C THR A 59 -10.13 5.51 -2.65
N TYR A 60 -9.69 5.59 -3.89
CA TYR A 60 -10.53 5.80 -5.05
C TYR A 60 -10.58 4.52 -5.87
N THR A 61 -11.80 4.07 -6.17
CA THR A 61 -12.04 2.75 -6.73
C THR A 61 -12.79 2.83 -8.06
N LEU A 62 -12.60 1.82 -8.90
CA LEU A 62 -13.35 1.59 -10.12
C LEU A 62 -13.87 0.14 -10.12
N GLY A 63 -15.19 -0.03 -10.18
CA GLY A 63 -15.80 -1.36 -10.09
C GLY A 63 -15.40 -2.12 -8.80
N GLY A 64 -15.24 -1.41 -7.67
CA GLY A 64 -14.86 -1.95 -6.37
C GLY A 64 -13.36 -2.26 -6.22
N LYS A 65 -12.56 -2.11 -7.27
CA LYS A 65 -11.10 -2.32 -7.25
C LYS A 65 -10.37 -1.01 -6.97
N ASN A 66 -9.34 -1.05 -6.13
CA ASN A 66 -8.55 0.12 -5.78
C ASN A 66 -7.70 0.57 -6.97
N VAL A 67 -7.78 1.85 -7.32
CA VAL A 67 -6.98 2.48 -8.38
C VAL A 67 -5.98 3.43 -7.77
N ILE A 68 -6.44 4.34 -6.90
CA ILE A 68 -5.65 5.41 -6.32
C ILE A 68 -5.90 5.49 -4.82
N GLY A 69 -4.88 5.83 -4.04
CA GLY A 69 -4.98 6.30 -2.67
C GLY A 69 -4.36 7.69 -2.54
N ILE A 70 -4.91 8.54 -1.67
CA ILE A 70 -4.32 9.83 -1.31
C ILE A 70 -4.00 9.81 0.17
N GLY A 71 -2.81 10.29 0.54
CA GLY A 71 -2.39 10.27 1.93
C GLY A 71 -1.28 11.25 2.27
N ALA A 72 -1.00 11.34 3.55
CA ALA A 72 0.07 12.14 4.11
C ALA A 72 0.97 11.29 5.00
N CYS A 73 2.27 11.49 4.85
CA CYS A 73 3.31 10.97 5.73
C CYS A 73 3.92 12.14 6.51
N LYS A 74 4.84 11.84 7.45
CA LYS A 74 5.50 12.87 8.25
C LYS A 74 6.23 13.91 7.39
N SER A 75 6.94 13.46 6.34
CA SER A 75 7.83 14.30 5.52
C SER A 75 7.31 14.63 4.11
N TYR A 76 6.17 14.09 3.69
CA TYR A 76 5.57 14.33 2.39
C TYR A 76 4.09 13.95 2.38
N SER A 77 3.35 14.44 1.40
CA SER A 77 2.06 13.90 1.02
C SER A 77 2.12 13.35 -0.40
N GLY A 78 1.10 12.63 -0.85
CA GLY A 78 1.15 12.08 -2.19
C GLY A 78 -0.07 11.29 -2.62
N ILE A 79 0.08 10.77 -3.82
CA ILE A 79 -0.87 9.87 -4.46
C ILE A 79 -0.21 8.51 -4.71
N TRP A 80 -0.93 7.44 -4.41
CA TRP A 80 -0.52 6.05 -4.59
C TRP A 80 -1.32 5.43 -5.72
N PHE A 81 -0.66 4.97 -6.76
CA PHE A 81 -1.27 4.19 -7.83
C PHE A 81 -1.11 2.70 -7.51
N PHE A 82 -2.20 1.99 -7.21
CA PHE A 82 -2.15 0.59 -6.78
C PHE A 82 -1.56 -0.34 -7.84
N ASN A 83 -1.80 -0.05 -9.12
CA ASN A 83 -1.21 -0.73 -10.26
C ASN A 83 -0.27 0.20 -11.07
N GLY A 84 0.44 1.09 -10.37
CA GLY A 84 1.26 2.14 -10.98
C GLY A 84 2.41 1.62 -11.85
N VAL A 85 2.81 0.37 -11.68
CA VAL A 85 3.82 -0.30 -12.54
C VAL A 85 3.40 -0.34 -14.03
N PHE A 86 2.11 -0.23 -14.34
CA PHE A 86 1.60 -0.22 -15.70
C PHE A 86 1.48 1.18 -16.31
N LEU A 87 1.79 2.23 -15.54
CA LEU A 87 1.85 3.60 -16.02
C LEU A 87 3.15 3.79 -16.82
N LYS A 88 3.07 4.53 -17.91
CA LYS A 88 4.22 4.78 -18.80
C LYS A 88 5.28 5.67 -18.16
N ASP A 89 4.86 6.52 -17.21
CA ASP A 89 5.70 7.41 -16.42
C ASP A 89 6.79 8.14 -17.22
N LYS A 90 6.42 8.73 -18.36
CA LYS A 90 7.34 9.43 -19.26
C LYS A 90 8.09 10.57 -18.57
N GLN A 91 7.48 11.19 -17.56
CA GLN A 91 8.05 12.31 -16.80
C GLN A 91 8.85 11.86 -15.55
N LYS A 92 8.97 10.55 -15.33
CA LYS A 92 9.70 9.95 -14.19
C LYS A 92 9.24 10.51 -12.81
N LYS A 93 7.93 10.67 -12.65
CA LYS A 93 7.31 11.17 -11.40
C LYS A 93 7.10 10.09 -10.35
N LEU A 94 7.10 8.82 -10.77
CA LEU A 94 6.71 7.70 -9.91
C LEU A 94 7.92 7.03 -9.27
N ILE A 95 7.78 6.73 -7.98
CA ILE A 95 8.78 5.98 -7.22
C ILE A 95 8.17 4.68 -6.68
N ASN A 96 9.02 3.65 -6.58
CA ASN A 96 8.69 2.42 -5.87
C ASN A 96 9.14 2.57 -4.40
N ALA A 97 8.19 2.94 -3.52
CA ALA A 97 8.52 3.20 -2.11
C ALA A 97 8.66 1.93 -1.26
N GLN A 98 8.31 0.78 -1.81
CA GLN A 98 8.37 -0.52 -1.13
C GLN A 98 9.06 -1.54 -2.02
N GLU A 99 10.30 -1.24 -2.39
CA GLU A 99 11.11 -2.13 -3.21
C GLU A 99 11.29 -3.50 -2.52
N GLY A 100 11.08 -4.57 -3.28
CA GLY A 100 11.08 -5.93 -2.74
C GLY A 100 9.77 -6.38 -2.07
N VAL A 101 8.92 -5.46 -1.59
CA VAL A 101 7.66 -5.78 -0.89
C VAL A 101 6.46 -5.71 -1.82
N THR A 102 6.27 -4.59 -2.54
CA THR A 102 5.18 -4.44 -3.49
C THR A 102 5.70 -4.28 -4.92
N LYS A 103 5.18 -5.12 -5.82
CA LYS A 103 5.59 -5.10 -7.24
C LYS A 103 4.83 -4.05 -8.05
N ALA A 104 3.57 -3.79 -7.71
CA ALA A 104 2.64 -2.99 -8.50
C ALA A 104 2.56 -1.52 -8.09
N LEU A 105 2.71 -1.24 -6.79
CA LEU A 105 2.46 0.08 -6.21
C LEU A 105 3.51 1.10 -6.64
N ARG A 106 3.06 2.30 -7.01
CA ARG A 106 3.92 3.45 -7.26
C ARG A 106 3.37 4.66 -6.54
N GLN A 107 4.26 5.55 -6.12
CA GLN A 107 3.95 6.80 -5.43
C GLN A 107 4.40 7.99 -6.24
N TRP A 108 3.60 9.06 -6.21
CA TRP A 108 4.03 10.39 -6.60
C TRP A 108 3.92 11.28 -5.37
N ARG A 109 5.04 11.81 -4.91
CA ARG A 109 5.18 12.56 -3.65
C ARG A 109 5.25 14.05 -3.91
N PHE A 110 4.75 14.83 -2.93
CA PHE A 110 4.74 16.28 -2.95
C PHE A 110 5.18 16.83 -1.60
N SER A 111 6.03 17.83 -1.63
CA SER A 111 6.47 18.62 -0.48
C SER A 111 5.93 20.05 -0.54
N SER A 112 5.48 20.51 -1.70
CA SER A 112 4.88 21.84 -1.93
C SER A 112 3.71 21.73 -2.90
N VAL A 113 2.77 22.67 -2.81
CA VAL A 113 1.65 22.83 -3.76
C VAL A 113 2.15 23.11 -5.17
N ASP A 114 3.25 23.84 -5.32
CA ASP A 114 3.82 24.24 -6.61
C ASP A 114 4.36 23.04 -7.42
N GLU A 115 4.56 21.89 -6.77
CA GLU A 115 4.98 20.66 -7.43
C GLU A 115 3.81 19.93 -8.11
N ILE A 116 2.57 20.36 -7.88
CA ILE A 116 1.38 19.76 -8.47
C ILE A 116 1.16 20.37 -9.85
N GLU A 117 1.22 19.52 -10.86
CA GLU A 117 0.89 19.82 -12.25
C GLU A 117 -0.49 19.18 -12.55
N PRO A 118 -1.61 19.92 -12.44
CA PRO A 118 -2.96 19.31 -12.47
C PRO A 118 -3.24 18.54 -13.75
N GLU A 119 -2.89 19.08 -14.93
CA GLU A 119 -3.11 18.42 -16.21
C GLU A 119 -2.27 17.15 -16.36
N LEU A 120 -1.02 17.19 -15.91
CA LEU A 120 -0.15 16.02 -15.93
C LEU A 120 -0.67 14.95 -14.93
N MET A 121 -1.09 15.38 -13.74
CA MET A 121 -1.68 14.48 -12.74
C MET A 121 -2.93 13.80 -13.29
N LYS A 122 -3.82 14.59 -13.93
CA LYS A 122 -5.01 14.05 -14.58
C LYS A 122 -4.66 13.01 -15.64
N ALA A 123 -3.67 13.25 -16.48
CA ALA A 123 -3.23 12.29 -17.49
C ALA A 123 -2.76 10.95 -16.88
N TYR A 124 -2.05 10.98 -15.74
CA TYR A 124 -1.63 9.77 -15.02
C TYR A 124 -2.83 9.03 -14.42
N ILE A 125 -3.80 9.77 -13.88
CA ILE A 125 -5.03 9.21 -13.31
C ILE A 125 -5.86 8.55 -14.42
N ASP A 126 -6.06 9.22 -15.54
CA ASP A 126 -6.79 8.69 -16.70
C ASP A 126 -6.10 7.41 -17.24
N GLU A 127 -4.77 7.39 -17.31
CA GLU A 127 -4.02 6.18 -17.70
C GLU A 127 -4.21 5.05 -16.67
N ALA A 128 -4.24 5.35 -15.36
CA ALA A 128 -4.49 4.36 -14.31
C ALA A 128 -5.91 3.77 -14.42
N ILE A 129 -6.90 4.61 -14.71
CA ILE A 129 -8.30 4.21 -14.97
C ILE A 129 -8.36 3.27 -16.18
N ASN A 130 -7.77 3.68 -17.32
CA ASN A 130 -7.72 2.87 -18.54
C ASN A 130 -7.03 1.51 -18.31
N ASN A 131 -5.93 1.49 -17.55
CA ASN A 131 -5.25 0.26 -17.19
C ASN A 131 -6.12 -0.65 -16.33
N GLN A 132 -6.90 -0.08 -15.40
CA GLN A 132 -7.83 -0.83 -14.56
C GLN A 132 -9.00 -1.39 -15.38
N GLN A 133 -9.56 -0.63 -16.30
CA GLN A 133 -10.62 -1.07 -17.22
C GLN A 133 -10.13 -2.19 -18.14
N ALA A 134 -8.89 -2.10 -18.62
CA ALA A 134 -8.22 -3.14 -19.40
C ALA A 134 -7.83 -4.39 -18.57
N GLY A 135 -8.10 -4.41 -17.25
CA GLY A 135 -7.81 -5.53 -16.37
C GLY A 135 -6.32 -5.78 -16.12
N LYS A 136 -5.46 -4.78 -16.35
CA LYS A 136 -4.02 -4.92 -16.10
C LYS A 136 -3.76 -5.10 -14.60
N THR A 137 -3.26 -6.26 -14.22
CA THR A 137 -2.89 -6.60 -12.85
C THR A 137 -1.61 -7.44 -12.86
N ILE A 138 -0.77 -7.28 -11.84
CA ILE A 138 0.32 -8.25 -11.63
C ILE A 138 -0.33 -9.55 -11.16
N LYS A 139 -0.20 -10.60 -11.96
CA LYS A 139 -0.62 -11.93 -11.53
C LYS A 139 0.28 -12.33 -10.35
N PRO A 140 -0.28 -12.78 -9.23
CA PRO A 140 0.54 -13.35 -8.16
C PRO A 140 1.41 -14.45 -8.75
N ALA A 141 2.68 -14.49 -8.37
CA ALA A 141 3.57 -15.56 -8.80
C ALA A 141 2.93 -16.88 -8.36
N LYS A 142 2.43 -17.65 -9.35
CA LYS A 142 1.88 -18.95 -9.09
C LYS A 142 3.02 -19.82 -8.53
N ASN A 143 2.82 -20.29 -7.30
CA ASN A 143 3.60 -21.35 -6.67
C ASN A 143 5.13 -21.09 -6.59
N LYS A 144 5.56 -20.18 -5.68
CA LYS A 144 6.88 -20.41 -5.09
C LYS A 144 6.84 -21.81 -4.46
N PRO A 145 7.71 -22.75 -4.82
CA PRO A 145 7.78 -24.02 -4.11
C PRO A 145 8.03 -23.76 -2.62
N LEU A 146 7.46 -24.59 -1.77
CA LEU A 146 7.85 -24.60 -0.36
C LEU A 146 9.21 -25.27 -0.27
N ILE A 147 10.26 -24.50 -0.05
CA ILE A 147 11.61 -24.99 0.22
C ILE A 147 11.77 -25.00 1.74
N LEU A 148 11.92 -26.18 2.31
CA LEU A 148 12.18 -26.31 3.75
C LEU A 148 13.70 -26.21 3.97
N PRO A 149 14.17 -25.29 4.84
CA PRO A 149 15.55 -25.31 5.33
C PRO A 149 15.85 -26.67 5.98
N GLU A 150 17.07 -27.16 5.83
CA GLU A 150 17.51 -28.47 6.32
C GLU A 150 17.16 -28.65 7.82
N LEU A 151 17.48 -27.65 8.64
CA LEU A 151 17.14 -27.66 10.07
C LEU A 151 15.64 -27.87 10.33
N LEU A 152 14.78 -27.22 9.55
CA LEU A 152 13.32 -27.38 9.71
C LEU A 152 12.87 -28.75 9.23
N ALA A 153 13.41 -29.22 8.12
CA ALA A 153 13.09 -30.53 7.55
C ALA A 153 13.40 -31.64 8.54
N ASP A 154 14.60 -31.60 9.17
CA ASP A 154 15.06 -32.59 10.17
C ASP A 154 14.16 -32.61 11.40
N VAL A 155 13.88 -31.42 11.98
CA VAL A 155 12.99 -31.30 13.15
C VAL A 155 11.58 -31.81 12.86
N LEU A 156 11.04 -31.54 11.65
CA LEU A 156 9.73 -32.04 11.27
C LEU A 156 9.73 -33.56 11.00
N GLN A 157 10.86 -34.12 10.60
CA GLN A 157 11.01 -35.56 10.44
C GLN A 157 11.10 -36.29 11.79
N GLU A 158 11.84 -35.73 12.74
CA GLU A 158 12.00 -36.29 14.09
C GLU A 158 10.73 -36.19 14.94
N LYS A 159 9.88 -35.18 14.68
CA LYS A 159 8.70 -34.86 15.52
C LYS A 159 7.39 -34.94 14.71
N PRO A 160 6.78 -36.14 14.56
CA PRO A 160 5.57 -36.32 13.74
C PRO A 160 4.38 -35.45 14.15
N LYS A 161 4.20 -35.19 15.45
CA LYS A 161 3.15 -34.29 15.95
C LYS A 161 3.35 -32.86 15.47
N LEU A 162 4.59 -32.34 15.50
CA LEU A 162 4.93 -31.01 15.01
C LEU A 162 4.74 -30.90 13.51
N LYS A 163 5.13 -31.95 12.77
CA LYS A 163 4.89 -32.03 11.31
C LYS A 163 3.40 -31.94 10.98
N GLY A 164 2.54 -32.64 11.71
CA GLY A 164 1.10 -32.57 11.56
C GLY A 164 0.55 -31.16 11.80
N CYS A 165 0.99 -30.49 12.87
CA CYS A 165 0.61 -29.10 13.14
C CYS A 165 1.12 -28.14 12.04
N TYR A 166 2.36 -28.28 11.59
CA TYR A 166 2.95 -27.47 10.54
C TYR A 166 2.19 -27.60 9.22
N GLN A 167 1.77 -28.80 8.85
CA GLN A 167 1.01 -29.09 7.62
C GLN A 167 -0.42 -28.51 7.64
N GLN A 168 -0.98 -28.21 8.82
CA GLN A 168 -2.28 -27.54 8.95
C GLN A 168 -2.24 -26.05 8.62
N PHE A 169 -1.07 -25.41 8.62
CA PHE A 169 -0.94 -24.03 8.19
C PHE A 169 -1.13 -23.91 6.66
N SER A 170 -1.63 -22.74 6.23
CA SER A 170 -1.64 -22.43 4.80
C SER A 170 -0.22 -22.45 4.22
N LEU A 171 -0.08 -22.75 2.93
CA LEU A 171 1.23 -22.73 2.25
C LEU A 171 1.97 -21.39 2.41
N SER A 172 1.23 -20.28 2.49
CA SER A 172 1.81 -18.96 2.75
C SER A 172 2.47 -18.90 4.12
N LYS A 173 1.79 -19.41 5.15
CA LYS A 173 2.32 -19.44 6.52
C LYS A 173 3.47 -20.42 6.66
N GLN A 174 3.40 -21.57 5.99
CA GLN A 174 4.51 -22.53 5.96
C GLN A 174 5.78 -21.92 5.35
N ARG A 175 5.64 -21.11 4.28
CA ARG A 175 6.77 -20.39 3.66
C ARG A 175 7.35 -19.33 4.59
N GLU A 176 6.50 -18.56 5.27
CA GLU A 176 6.94 -17.56 6.25
C GLU A 176 7.82 -18.17 7.35
N PHE A 177 7.43 -19.34 7.88
CA PHE A 177 8.27 -20.06 8.83
C PHE A 177 9.57 -20.57 8.22
N ALA A 178 9.53 -21.09 6.98
CA ALA A 178 10.72 -21.55 6.28
C ALA A 178 11.70 -20.40 6.00
N ASP A 179 11.19 -19.25 5.52
CA ASP A 179 11.98 -18.05 5.23
C ASP A 179 12.62 -17.48 6.51
N TYR A 180 11.90 -17.51 7.66
CA TYR A 180 12.42 -17.05 8.95
C TYR A 180 13.63 -17.87 9.43
N LEU A 181 13.68 -19.16 9.12
CA LEU A 181 14.75 -20.07 9.52
C LEU A 181 15.88 -20.19 8.49
N THR A 182 15.75 -19.51 7.35
CA THR A 182 16.81 -19.47 6.33
C THR A 182 17.82 -18.39 6.72
N PRO A 183 19.09 -18.71 6.98
CA PRO A 183 20.11 -17.68 7.20
C PRO A 183 20.22 -16.77 5.97
N GLY A 184 20.22 -15.44 6.19
CA GLY A 184 20.41 -14.44 5.15
C GLY A 184 21.86 -14.45 4.61
#